data_4bfbeca96a3e08acb3415e9a5c9820ef
#
_entry.id   4bfbeca96a3e08acb3415e9a5c9820ef
#
_cell.length_a   1.000
_cell.length_b   1.000
_cell.length_c   1.000
_cell.angle_alpha   90.00
_cell.angle_beta   90.00
_cell.angle_gamma   90.00
#
_symmetry.space_group_name_H-M   'P 1'
#
loop_
_entity.id
_entity.type
_entity.pdbx_description
1 polymer ?
#
loop_
_entity_poly.entity_id
_entity_poly.type
_entity_poly.pdbx_seq_one_letter_code
_entity_poly.pdbx_strand_id
1 'polypeptide(L)'
;GRGEKSNELYIQADKFLRTLKCLRLKEMDKKSDNEDVAEDYIVDEKARRAVLSPKGVAKAEKFFGLENLSDPENSTINHHINQAMQAWGVMKRDEDYVIDNGKIMIVDSFTGRKMPGRRFSNGLHQAIEAKEGVDIQNENQTLATITFQNFFRLYSKLSGMTGTALTEEDEFREIYELDVVEVPTNRPMIRKDYNDVVYKNTAGKYEAIINQIEECHAKGQPVLVGTVSVEKSETLSKILKSRGIRHNVLNAKYHEKEAEIIAQAGKFGAVTISTNM
;
A
#
# COMPACT_ATOMS: atom_id res chain seq x y z
N GLY A 1 9.14 16.45 28.09
CA GLY A 1 10.60 16.39 28.00
C GLY A 1 11.18 15.15 27.33
N ARG A 2 10.44 14.05 27.21
CA ARG A 2 10.93 12.82 26.50
C ARG A 2 10.75 12.87 24.99
N GLY A 3 9.91 13.73 24.44
CA GLY A 3 9.65 13.81 23.00
C GLY A 3 10.75 14.50 22.19
N GLU A 4 11.41 15.52 22.71
CA GLU A 4 12.39 16.30 21.95
C GLU A 4 13.69 15.52 21.65
N LYS A 5 14.20 14.73 22.59
CA LYS A 5 15.42 13.91 22.37
C LYS A 5 15.18 12.81 21.33
N SER A 6 13.97 12.25 21.26
CA SER A 6 13.59 11.24 20.27
C SER A 6 13.55 11.85 18.87
N ASN A 7 13.00 13.04 18.70
CA ASN A 7 12.90 13.71 17.40
C ASN A 7 14.27 14.09 16.84
N GLU A 8 15.20 14.50 17.69
CA GLU A 8 16.58 14.85 17.28
C GLU A 8 17.30 13.65 16.65
N LEU A 9 17.16 12.45 17.22
CA LEU A 9 17.78 11.24 16.67
C LEU A 9 17.24 10.88 15.28
N TYR A 10 15.94 11.10 15.02
CA TYR A 10 15.39 10.90 13.67
C TYR A 10 16.00 11.87 12.66
N ILE A 11 16.17 13.12 13.04
CA ILE A 11 16.80 14.15 12.20
C ILE A 11 18.28 13.82 11.95
N GLN A 12 19.00 13.38 12.97
CA GLN A 12 20.43 13.01 12.84
C GLN A 12 20.59 11.77 11.95
N ALA A 13 19.76 10.75 12.13
CA ALA A 13 19.77 9.56 11.29
C ALA A 13 19.43 9.90 9.83
N ASP A 14 18.48 10.78 9.58
CA ASP A 14 18.16 11.26 8.24
C ASP A 14 19.36 11.99 7.60
N LYS A 15 20.00 12.90 8.33
CA LYS A 15 21.21 13.60 7.86
C LYS A 15 22.31 12.61 7.49
N PHE A 16 22.49 11.58 8.32
CA PHE A 16 23.48 10.52 8.06
C PHE A 16 23.15 9.77 6.76
N LEU A 17 21.92 9.31 6.58
CA LEU A 17 21.49 8.58 5.38
C LEU A 17 21.66 9.39 4.07
N ARG A 18 21.49 10.70 4.13
CA ARG A 18 21.71 11.59 2.97
C ARG A 18 23.15 11.58 2.47
N THR A 19 24.11 11.20 3.32
CA THR A 19 25.54 11.11 2.95
C THR A 19 25.92 9.77 2.35
N LEU A 20 25.06 8.77 2.40
CA LEU A 20 25.34 7.40 2.01
C LEU A 20 25.02 7.11 0.54
N LYS A 21 25.78 6.17 -0.03
CA LYS A 21 25.53 5.60 -1.34
C LYS A 21 24.82 4.26 -1.22
N CYS A 22 23.77 4.08 -2.02
CA CYS A 22 22.90 2.91 -2.02
C CYS A 22 23.17 2.00 -3.20
N LEU A 23 23.31 0.69 -2.96
CA LEU A 23 23.21 -0.35 -3.96
C LEU A 23 21.81 -0.96 -3.94
N ARG A 24 21.11 -0.97 -5.09
CA ARG A 24 19.81 -1.60 -5.24
C ARG A 24 19.91 -2.92 -5.97
N LEU A 25 19.53 -4.01 -5.29
CA LEU A 25 19.45 -5.34 -5.89
C LEU A 25 18.10 -5.49 -6.59
N LYS A 26 18.13 -5.75 -7.90
CA LYS A 26 16.95 -6.12 -8.69
C LYS A 26 16.78 -7.64 -8.71
N GLU A 27 15.60 -8.08 -9.13
CA GLU A 27 15.17 -9.50 -9.15
C GLU A 27 16.14 -10.48 -9.86
N MET A 28 17.04 -9.97 -10.69
CA MET A 28 18.01 -10.76 -11.48
C MET A 28 19.43 -10.81 -10.88
N ASP A 29 19.71 -10.04 -9.85
CA ASP A 29 21.04 -10.00 -9.27
C ASP A 29 21.20 -11.17 -8.28
N LYS A 30 22.13 -12.08 -8.59
CA LYS A 30 22.56 -13.12 -7.64
C LYS A 30 23.09 -12.42 -6.38
N LYS A 31 22.72 -12.94 -5.19
CA LYS A 31 23.30 -12.53 -3.91
C LYS A 31 24.82 -12.51 -4.04
N SER A 32 25.42 -11.35 -4.20
CA SER A 32 26.84 -11.18 -3.98
C SER A 32 27.09 -11.24 -2.48
N ASP A 33 28.08 -11.97 -2.05
CA ASP A 33 28.52 -11.97 -0.67
C ASP A 33 28.77 -10.51 -0.25
N ASN A 34 28.15 -10.11 0.88
CA ASN A 34 28.08 -8.71 1.36
C ASN A 34 29.46 -8.11 1.71
N GLU A 35 30.54 -8.84 1.55
CA GLU A 35 31.89 -8.46 2.05
C GLU A 35 32.64 -7.49 1.14
N ASP A 36 32.31 -7.41 -0.17
CA ASP A 36 33.04 -6.58 -1.14
C ASP A 36 32.18 -5.48 -1.82
N VAL A 37 31.16 -4.97 -1.12
CA VAL A 37 30.28 -3.94 -1.68
C VAL A 37 30.90 -2.56 -1.52
N ALA A 38 31.05 -1.84 -2.64
CA ALA A 38 31.61 -0.47 -2.66
C ALA A 38 30.67 0.59 -2.05
N GLU A 39 29.38 0.31 -2.03
CA GLU A 39 28.33 1.20 -1.52
C GLU A 39 28.18 1.07 -0.01
N ASP A 40 27.51 2.06 0.59
CA ASP A 40 27.37 2.18 2.04
C ASP A 40 26.21 1.37 2.60
N TYR A 41 25.15 1.17 1.81
CA TYR A 41 24.05 0.29 2.18
C TYR A 41 23.41 -0.37 0.97
N ILE A 42 22.75 -1.51 1.21
CA ILE A 42 22.16 -2.37 0.20
C ILE A 42 20.65 -2.42 0.43
N VAL A 43 19.89 -2.26 -0.64
CA VAL A 43 18.42 -2.39 -0.64
C VAL A 43 18.04 -3.60 -1.51
N ASP A 44 17.38 -4.57 -0.90
CA ASP A 44 16.69 -5.65 -1.59
C ASP A 44 15.23 -5.22 -1.82
N GLU A 45 14.91 -4.87 -3.07
CA GLU A 45 13.57 -4.37 -3.42
C GLU A 45 12.50 -5.46 -3.28
N LYS A 46 12.84 -6.72 -3.53
CA LYS A 46 11.91 -7.85 -3.41
C LYS A 46 11.59 -8.18 -1.96
N ALA A 47 12.62 -8.26 -1.13
CA ALA A 47 12.47 -8.51 0.30
C ALA A 47 12.01 -7.26 1.08
N ARG A 48 11.99 -6.08 0.44
CA ARG A 48 11.71 -4.78 1.06
C ARG A 48 12.57 -4.54 2.30
N ARG A 49 13.86 -4.79 2.18
CA ARG A 49 14.85 -4.67 3.28
C ARG A 49 16.03 -3.81 2.86
N ALA A 50 16.54 -3.06 3.84
CA ALA A 50 17.77 -2.28 3.69
C ALA A 50 18.73 -2.63 4.82
N VAL A 51 20.02 -2.79 4.50
CA VAL A 51 21.08 -3.13 5.46
C VAL A 51 22.33 -2.32 5.16
N LEU A 52 23.07 -1.91 6.20
CA LEU A 52 24.37 -1.30 6.05
C LEU A 52 25.41 -2.33 5.54
N SER A 53 26.27 -1.91 4.63
CA SER A 53 27.50 -2.62 4.33
C SER A 53 28.53 -2.41 5.45
N PRO A 54 29.62 -3.20 5.51
CA PRO A 54 30.72 -2.94 6.45
C PRO A 54 31.25 -1.50 6.37
N LYS A 55 31.32 -0.94 5.17
CA LYS A 55 31.70 0.45 4.93
C LYS A 55 30.67 1.44 5.52
N GLY A 56 29.39 1.15 5.38
CA GLY A 56 28.31 1.94 5.98
C GLY A 56 28.32 1.90 7.51
N VAL A 57 28.61 0.74 8.10
CA VAL A 57 28.78 0.60 9.55
C VAL A 57 29.93 1.49 10.05
N ALA A 58 31.10 1.43 9.41
CA ALA A 58 32.24 2.29 9.79
C ALA A 58 31.92 3.77 9.67
N LYS A 59 31.16 4.18 8.66
CA LYS A 59 30.70 5.58 8.53
C LYS A 59 29.71 5.95 9.61
N ALA A 60 28.82 5.05 10.03
CA ALA A 60 27.86 5.27 11.10
C ALA A 60 28.58 5.48 12.44
N GLU A 61 29.53 4.61 12.76
CA GLU A 61 30.35 4.69 13.95
C GLU A 61 31.10 6.03 14.02
N LYS A 62 31.69 6.46 12.93
CA LYS A 62 32.35 7.75 12.84
C LYS A 62 31.39 8.94 13.00
N PHE A 63 30.24 8.88 12.32
CA PHE A 63 29.27 9.98 12.34
C PHE A 63 28.65 10.18 13.73
N PHE A 64 28.34 9.10 14.43
CA PHE A 64 27.72 9.13 15.76
C PHE A 64 28.74 9.08 16.91
N GLY A 65 30.03 8.96 16.61
CA GLY A 65 31.10 8.91 17.63
C GLY A 65 31.05 7.62 18.47
N LEU A 66 30.78 6.47 17.85
CA LEU A 66 30.64 5.17 18.48
C LEU A 66 31.88 4.30 18.21
N GLU A 67 32.25 3.46 19.17
CA GLU A 67 33.29 2.44 18.98
C GLU A 67 32.75 1.21 18.25
N ASN A 68 31.51 0.79 18.56
CA ASN A 68 30.85 -0.36 17.96
C ASN A 68 29.34 -0.14 17.85
N LEU A 69 28.81 -0.05 16.62
CA LEU A 69 27.39 0.15 16.36
C LEU A 69 26.53 -1.02 16.87
N SER A 70 27.09 -2.25 16.93
CA SER A 70 26.39 -3.44 17.37
C SER A 70 26.33 -3.59 18.90
N ASP A 71 26.96 -2.70 19.65
CA ASP A 71 26.93 -2.73 21.10
C ASP A 71 25.49 -2.48 21.62
N PRO A 72 25.00 -3.26 22.62
CA PRO A 72 23.67 -3.06 23.20
C PRO A 72 23.39 -1.64 23.68
N GLU A 73 24.42 -0.91 24.12
CA GLU A 73 24.31 0.50 24.53
C GLU A 73 23.92 1.41 23.36
N ASN A 74 24.28 1.03 22.13
CA ASN A 74 24.03 1.78 20.91
C ASN A 74 22.75 1.33 20.18
N SER A 75 21.97 0.42 20.77
CA SER A 75 20.75 -0.15 20.17
C SER A 75 19.75 0.91 19.72
N THR A 76 19.60 2.00 20.46
CA THR A 76 18.70 3.11 20.10
C THR A 76 19.16 3.83 18.85
N ILE A 77 20.45 4.13 18.72
CA ILE A 77 21.02 4.79 17.53
C ILE A 77 20.93 3.85 16.33
N ASN A 78 21.30 2.59 16.51
CA ASN A 78 21.19 1.56 15.46
C ASN A 78 19.75 1.41 14.97
N HIS A 79 18.77 1.42 15.88
CA HIS A 79 17.35 1.39 15.52
C HIS A 79 16.95 2.59 14.65
N HIS A 80 17.35 3.81 15.02
CA HIS A 80 17.03 5.01 14.24
C HIS A 80 17.70 5.00 12.86
N ILE A 81 18.93 4.53 12.76
CA ILE A 81 19.63 4.34 11.47
C ILE A 81 18.86 3.33 10.60
N ASN A 82 18.43 2.21 11.17
CA ASN A 82 17.67 1.19 10.45
C ASN A 82 16.33 1.75 9.94
N GLN A 83 15.62 2.52 10.74
CA GLN A 83 14.36 3.15 10.30
C GLN A 83 14.60 4.21 9.22
N ALA A 84 15.66 5.01 9.32
CA ALA A 84 16.05 5.93 8.27
C ALA A 84 16.42 5.21 6.95
N MET A 85 17.14 4.08 7.02
CA MET A 85 17.41 3.24 5.85
C MET A 85 16.14 2.68 5.22
N GLN A 86 15.17 2.21 6.01
CA GLN A 86 13.87 1.78 5.50
C GLN A 86 13.13 2.93 4.81
N ALA A 87 13.13 4.12 5.41
CA ALA A 87 12.49 5.30 4.84
C ALA A 87 13.09 5.71 3.48
N TRP A 88 14.43 5.71 3.37
CA TRP A 88 15.14 6.10 2.15
C TRP A 88 15.22 5.00 1.10
N GLY A 89 15.48 3.77 1.54
CA GLY A 89 15.77 2.65 0.65
C GLY A 89 14.51 1.95 0.15
N VAL A 90 13.52 1.77 1.01
CA VAL A 90 12.35 0.93 0.74
C VAL A 90 11.08 1.73 0.49
N MET A 91 10.84 2.77 1.29
CA MET A 91 9.59 3.53 1.23
C MET A 91 9.62 4.59 0.13
N LYS A 92 8.61 4.55 -0.75
CA LYS A 92 8.51 5.43 -1.91
C LYS A 92 7.35 6.41 -1.75
N ARG A 93 7.66 7.70 -1.95
CA ARG A 93 6.64 8.73 -2.02
C ARG A 93 5.74 8.49 -3.23
N ASP A 94 4.46 8.78 -3.06
CA ASP A 94 3.38 8.60 -4.06
C ASP A 94 3.04 7.13 -4.39
N GLU A 95 3.72 6.17 -3.73
CA GLU A 95 3.40 4.74 -3.79
C GLU A 95 3.00 4.21 -2.40
N ASP A 96 3.89 4.31 -1.41
CA ASP A 96 3.66 3.82 -0.04
C ASP A 96 3.02 4.90 0.86
N TYR A 97 3.28 6.17 0.58
CA TYR A 97 2.75 7.32 1.31
C TYR A 97 2.69 8.57 0.44
N VAL A 98 1.89 9.52 0.86
CA VAL A 98 1.80 10.88 0.27
C VAL A 98 1.99 11.93 1.36
N ILE A 99 2.31 13.16 0.95
CA ILE A 99 2.27 14.32 1.84
C ILE A 99 0.93 15.02 1.64
N ASP A 100 0.15 15.10 2.69
CA ASP A 100 -1.16 15.73 2.71
C ASP A 100 -1.24 16.75 3.84
N ASN A 101 -1.46 18.03 3.51
CA ASN A 101 -1.50 19.13 4.48
C ASN A 101 -0.27 19.15 5.42
N GLY A 102 0.92 18.91 4.88
CA GLY A 102 2.18 18.90 5.65
C GLY A 102 2.37 17.69 6.55
N LYS A 103 1.58 16.63 6.38
CA LYS A 103 1.67 15.38 7.13
C LYS A 103 1.86 14.18 6.21
N ILE A 104 2.57 13.18 6.70
CA ILE A 104 2.70 11.90 6.01
C ILE A 104 1.41 11.11 6.17
N MET A 105 0.84 10.69 5.06
CA MET A 105 -0.37 9.87 4.98
C MET A 105 -0.05 8.56 4.30
N ILE A 106 -0.34 7.43 4.96
CA ILE A 106 -0.16 6.10 4.38
C ILE A 106 -1.12 5.90 3.20
N VAL A 107 -0.63 5.26 2.17
CA VAL A 107 -1.40 4.84 1.00
C VAL A 107 -1.44 3.32 0.96
N ASP A 108 -2.64 2.76 0.84
CA ASP A 108 -2.82 1.33 0.63
C ASP A 108 -2.30 0.93 -0.77
N SER A 109 -1.37 -0.02 -0.82
CA SER A 109 -0.71 -0.43 -2.07
C SER A 109 -1.66 -1.11 -3.08
N PHE A 110 -2.76 -1.69 -2.61
CA PHE A 110 -3.73 -2.36 -3.47
C PHE A 110 -4.83 -1.41 -3.95
N THR A 111 -5.39 -0.62 -3.05
CA THR A 111 -6.48 0.31 -3.37
C THR A 111 -5.97 1.71 -3.71
N GLY A 112 -4.73 2.06 -3.29
CA GLY A 112 -4.17 3.39 -3.36
C GLY A 112 -4.91 4.41 -2.48
N ARG A 113 -5.82 3.99 -1.60
CA ARG A 113 -6.54 4.88 -0.69
C ARG A 113 -5.64 5.45 0.39
N LYS A 114 -5.82 6.73 0.69
CA LYS A 114 -5.23 7.34 1.87
C LYS A 114 -5.84 6.72 3.12
N MET A 115 -5.00 6.42 4.11
CA MET A 115 -5.40 5.79 5.37
C MET A 115 -5.24 6.79 6.52
N PRO A 116 -6.22 7.69 6.74
CA PRO A 116 -6.14 8.70 7.79
C PRO A 116 -6.11 8.05 9.17
N GLY A 117 -5.32 8.63 10.07
CA GLY A 117 -5.17 8.13 11.44
C GLY A 117 -4.24 6.93 11.62
N ARG A 118 -3.79 6.29 10.52
CA ARG A 118 -2.79 5.23 10.59
C ARG A 118 -1.38 5.80 10.47
N ARG A 119 -0.46 5.14 11.17
CA ARG A 119 0.97 5.46 11.14
C ARG A 119 1.77 4.17 11.03
N PHE A 120 2.90 4.20 10.32
CA PHE A 120 3.86 3.10 10.35
C PHE A 120 4.41 2.94 11.76
N SER A 121 4.60 1.70 12.18
CA SER A 121 5.08 1.34 13.52
C SER A 121 6.60 1.46 13.65
N ASN A 122 7.07 1.32 14.88
CA ASN A 122 8.50 1.21 15.22
C ASN A 122 9.37 2.39 14.81
N GLY A 123 8.81 3.60 14.75
CA GLY A 123 9.56 4.79 14.37
C GLY A 123 9.73 5.00 12.86
N LEU A 124 9.23 4.09 12.01
CA LEU A 124 9.32 4.26 10.55
C LEU A 124 8.58 5.50 10.06
N HIS A 125 7.41 5.81 10.65
CA HIS A 125 6.65 6.99 10.27
C HIS A 125 7.43 8.28 10.57
N GLN A 126 8.05 8.36 11.73
CA GLN A 126 8.91 9.49 12.12
C GLN A 126 10.15 9.59 11.23
N ALA A 127 10.74 8.47 10.83
CA ALA A 127 11.85 8.45 9.89
C ALA A 127 11.45 8.99 8.51
N ILE A 128 10.24 8.70 8.05
CA ILE A 128 9.69 9.25 6.80
C ILE A 128 9.39 10.75 6.97
N GLU A 129 8.84 11.18 8.11
CA GLU A 129 8.64 12.60 8.42
C GLU A 129 9.95 13.37 8.37
N ALA A 130 11.04 12.82 8.94
CA ALA A 130 12.37 13.40 8.85
C ALA A 130 12.90 13.45 7.41
N LYS A 131 12.74 12.38 6.64
CA LYS A 131 13.12 12.29 5.23
C LYS A 131 12.46 13.38 4.38
N GLU A 132 11.19 13.62 4.60
CA GLU A 132 10.38 14.56 3.80
C GLU A 132 10.43 15.99 4.38
N GLY A 133 11.09 16.21 5.52
CA GLY A 133 11.23 17.52 6.14
C GLY A 133 9.93 18.11 6.68
N VAL A 134 8.98 17.25 7.05
CA VAL A 134 7.75 17.64 7.73
C VAL A 134 7.89 17.50 9.24
N ASP A 135 6.96 18.08 10.00
CA ASP A 135 6.99 18.01 11.46
C ASP A 135 6.91 16.57 11.97
N ILE A 136 7.88 16.16 12.78
CA ILE A 136 7.93 14.84 13.38
C ILE A 136 6.92 14.77 14.52
N GLN A 137 5.90 13.95 14.38
CA GLN A 137 4.86 13.75 15.38
C GLN A 137 5.30 12.73 16.44
N ASN A 138 4.78 12.86 17.64
CA ASN A 138 5.02 11.90 18.71
C ASN A 138 4.54 10.50 18.32
N GLU A 139 5.25 9.49 18.80
CA GLU A 139 4.87 8.10 18.62
C GLU A 139 3.59 7.81 19.42
N ASN A 140 2.62 7.15 18.79
CA ASN A 140 1.44 6.65 19.46
C ASN A 140 1.79 5.37 20.22
N GLN A 141 1.59 5.37 21.53
CA GLN A 141 1.76 4.17 22.34
C GLN A 141 0.48 3.33 22.28
N THR A 142 0.57 2.10 21.78
CA THR A 142 -0.53 1.14 21.86
C THR A 142 -0.71 0.70 23.30
N LEU A 143 -1.84 1.04 23.91
CA LEU A 143 -2.15 0.69 25.29
C LEU A 143 -2.67 -0.73 25.42
N ALA A 144 -3.46 -1.18 24.45
CA ALA A 144 -4.04 -2.51 24.41
C ALA A 144 -4.43 -2.90 22.98
N THR A 145 -4.52 -4.18 22.72
CA THR A 145 -5.03 -4.75 21.46
C THR A 145 -6.17 -5.71 21.76
N ILE A 146 -7.11 -5.79 20.86
CA ILE A 146 -8.24 -6.74 20.90
C ILE A 146 -8.43 -7.32 19.51
N THR A 147 -8.78 -8.60 19.41
CA THR A 147 -9.17 -9.19 18.11
C THR A 147 -10.54 -8.70 17.67
N PHE A 148 -10.83 -8.72 16.37
CA PHE A 148 -12.17 -8.38 15.86
C PHE A 148 -13.25 -9.28 16.48
N GLN A 149 -13.00 -10.57 16.60
CA GLN A 149 -13.94 -11.51 17.21
C GLN A 149 -14.30 -11.12 18.64
N ASN A 150 -13.30 -10.85 19.47
CA ASN A 150 -13.55 -10.45 20.85
C ASN A 150 -14.19 -9.07 20.96
N PHE A 151 -13.84 -8.14 20.07
CA PHE A 151 -14.45 -6.83 20.04
C PHE A 151 -15.96 -6.90 19.74
N PHE A 152 -16.35 -7.63 18.71
CA PHE A 152 -17.76 -7.76 18.33
C PHE A 152 -18.57 -8.59 19.36
N ARG A 153 -17.95 -9.53 20.03
CA ARG A 153 -18.58 -10.29 21.13
C ARG A 153 -18.91 -9.45 22.38
N LEU A 154 -18.38 -8.23 22.47
CA LEU A 154 -18.76 -7.29 23.54
C LEU A 154 -20.17 -6.74 23.40
N TYR A 155 -20.76 -6.82 22.21
CA TYR A 155 -22.09 -6.31 21.95
C TYR A 155 -23.17 -7.36 22.30
N SER A 156 -24.14 -6.97 23.09
CA SER A 156 -25.29 -7.83 23.46
C SER A 156 -26.22 -8.10 22.29
N LYS A 157 -26.22 -7.23 21.28
CA LYS A 157 -27.01 -7.37 20.05
C LYS A 157 -26.09 -7.11 18.85
N LEU A 158 -25.89 -8.13 18.05
CA LEU A 158 -25.02 -8.11 16.89
C LEU A 158 -25.77 -8.60 15.66
N SER A 159 -25.61 -7.90 14.54
CA SER A 159 -26.07 -8.36 13.23
C SER A 159 -25.18 -7.77 12.15
N GLY A 160 -25.17 -8.41 10.99
CA GLY A 160 -24.39 -7.96 9.84
C GLY A 160 -25.06 -8.33 8.52
N MET A 161 -24.55 -7.84 7.42
CA MET A 161 -24.99 -8.16 6.07
C MET A 161 -23.81 -8.40 5.15
N THR A 162 -23.89 -9.46 4.36
CA THR A 162 -22.89 -9.78 3.33
C THR A 162 -23.53 -10.60 2.23
N GLY A 163 -22.96 -10.57 1.04
CA GLY A 163 -23.38 -11.40 -0.08
C GLY A 163 -22.85 -12.83 -0.05
N THR A 164 -21.99 -13.19 0.93
CA THR A 164 -21.26 -14.48 0.95
C THR A 164 -21.28 -15.18 2.31
N ALA A 165 -22.26 -14.87 3.18
CA ALA A 165 -22.28 -15.42 4.53
C ALA A 165 -22.71 -16.90 4.59
N LEU A 166 -23.51 -17.39 3.64
CA LEU A 166 -24.12 -18.72 3.72
C LEU A 166 -23.08 -19.86 3.76
N THR A 167 -21.99 -19.71 3.03
CA THR A 167 -20.89 -20.70 3.03
C THR A 167 -20.11 -20.75 4.35
N GLU A 168 -20.22 -19.72 5.17
CA GLU A 168 -19.51 -19.56 6.44
C GLU A 168 -20.46 -19.56 7.64
N GLU A 169 -21.68 -20.10 7.47
CA GLU A 169 -22.70 -20.10 8.53
C GLU A 169 -22.23 -20.76 9.82
N ASP A 170 -21.52 -21.87 9.70
CA ASP A 170 -21.00 -22.62 10.88
C ASP A 170 -20.02 -21.77 11.65
N GLU A 171 -19.14 -21.00 10.98
CA GLU A 171 -18.21 -20.09 11.65
C GLU A 171 -18.93 -18.93 12.34
N PHE A 172 -19.95 -18.34 11.72
CA PHE A 172 -20.77 -17.30 12.36
C PHE A 172 -21.49 -17.81 13.60
N ARG A 173 -22.00 -19.03 13.55
CA ARG A 173 -22.66 -19.67 14.71
C ARG A 173 -21.68 -19.98 15.82
N GLU A 174 -20.51 -20.54 15.50
CA GLU A 174 -19.49 -20.92 16.50
C GLU A 174 -18.86 -19.70 17.20
N ILE A 175 -18.53 -18.64 16.45
CA ILE A 175 -17.81 -17.48 17.01
C ILE A 175 -18.77 -16.46 17.63
N TYR A 176 -19.89 -16.17 16.98
CA TYR A 176 -20.77 -15.06 17.33
C TYR A 176 -22.17 -15.46 17.78
N GLU A 177 -22.50 -16.74 17.74
CA GLU A 177 -23.86 -17.28 18.00
C GLU A 177 -24.92 -16.66 17.06
N LEU A 178 -24.55 -16.40 15.81
CA LEU A 178 -25.41 -15.83 14.79
C LEU A 178 -25.82 -16.86 13.77
N ASP A 179 -27.13 -16.88 13.45
CA ASP A 179 -27.66 -17.61 12.30
C ASP A 179 -27.59 -16.75 11.04
N VAL A 180 -27.41 -17.42 9.88
CA VAL A 180 -27.44 -16.80 8.57
C VAL A 180 -28.82 -16.92 7.96
N VAL A 181 -29.41 -15.78 7.59
CA VAL A 181 -30.71 -15.71 6.93
C VAL A 181 -30.53 -15.18 5.52
N GLU A 182 -30.90 -15.99 4.54
CA GLU A 182 -30.88 -15.58 3.13
C GLU A 182 -32.08 -14.71 2.81
N VAL A 183 -31.82 -13.48 2.37
CA VAL A 183 -32.86 -12.55 1.94
C VAL A 183 -32.91 -12.60 0.40
N PRO A 184 -34.02 -13.05 -0.20
CA PRO A 184 -34.13 -13.14 -1.65
C PRO A 184 -34.11 -11.76 -2.31
N THR A 185 -33.64 -11.70 -3.56
CA THR A 185 -33.63 -10.48 -4.35
C THR A 185 -35.04 -9.96 -4.61
N ASN A 186 -35.24 -8.65 -4.60
CA ASN A 186 -36.54 -8.02 -4.89
C ASN A 186 -37.06 -8.34 -6.31
N ARG A 187 -36.14 -8.48 -7.27
CA ARG A 187 -36.46 -8.85 -8.67
C ARG A 187 -35.63 -10.05 -9.08
N PRO A 188 -36.12 -10.86 -10.07
CA PRO A 188 -35.30 -11.95 -10.61
C PRO A 188 -33.92 -11.48 -11.07
N MET A 189 -32.89 -12.25 -10.76
CA MET A 189 -31.51 -11.97 -11.22
C MET A 189 -31.44 -12.30 -12.72
N ILE A 190 -31.09 -11.27 -13.52
CA ILE A 190 -30.91 -11.38 -14.97
C ILE A 190 -29.44 -11.32 -15.40
N ARG A 191 -28.53 -11.18 -14.46
CA ARG A 191 -27.08 -11.15 -14.71
C ARG A 191 -26.61 -12.48 -15.27
N LYS A 192 -25.77 -12.43 -16.30
CA LYS A 192 -25.08 -13.59 -16.85
C LYS A 192 -23.62 -13.53 -16.46
N ASP A 193 -23.17 -14.51 -15.72
CA ASP A 193 -21.77 -14.67 -15.36
C ASP A 193 -21.12 -15.60 -16.39
N TYR A 194 -20.13 -15.09 -17.11
CA TYR A 194 -19.37 -15.85 -18.09
C TYR A 194 -18.17 -16.49 -17.42
N ASN A 195 -17.72 -17.62 -17.97
CA ASN A 195 -16.54 -18.31 -17.53
C ASN A 195 -15.28 -17.46 -17.78
N ASP A 196 -14.24 -17.71 -16.97
CA ASP A 196 -12.93 -17.10 -17.15
C ASP A 196 -12.33 -17.45 -18.51
N VAL A 197 -11.63 -16.51 -19.11
CA VAL A 197 -10.90 -16.69 -20.36
C VAL A 197 -9.41 -16.63 -20.10
N VAL A 198 -8.71 -17.69 -20.48
CA VAL A 198 -7.26 -17.81 -20.29
C VAL A 198 -6.53 -17.42 -21.57
N TYR A 199 -5.52 -16.58 -21.42
CA TYR A 199 -4.69 -16.07 -22.52
C TYR A 199 -3.26 -16.58 -22.40
N LYS A 200 -2.59 -16.77 -23.54
CA LYS A 200 -1.20 -17.24 -23.61
C LYS A 200 -0.22 -16.28 -22.93
N ASN A 201 -0.47 -14.99 -23.02
CA ASN A 201 0.37 -13.94 -22.44
C ASN A 201 -0.45 -12.69 -22.08
N THR A 202 0.17 -11.80 -21.35
CA THR A 202 -0.45 -10.55 -20.89
C THR A 202 -0.84 -9.61 -22.04
N ALA A 203 -0.05 -9.55 -23.10
CA ALA A 203 -0.35 -8.71 -24.25
C ALA A 203 -1.65 -9.13 -24.95
N GLY A 204 -1.82 -10.43 -25.18
CA GLY A 204 -3.07 -10.97 -25.74
C GLY A 204 -4.29 -10.76 -24.84
N LYS A 205 -4.09 -10.84 -23.52
CA LYS A 205 -5.13 -10.51 -22.55
C LYS A 205 -5.57 -9.04 -22.65
N TYR A 206 -4.63 -8.10 -22.68
CA TYR A 206 -4.96 -6.68 -22.80
C TYR A 206 -5.65 -6.35 -24.12
N GLU A 207 -5.19 -6.94 -25.22
CA GLU A 207 -5.82 -6.74 -26.54
C GLU A 207 -7.29 -7.23 -26.51
N ALA A 208 -7.55 -8.40 -25.94
CA ALA A 208 -8.91 -8.93 -25.81
C ALA A 208 -9.81 -8.05 -24.92
N ILE A 209 -9.28 -7.52 -23.81
CA ILE A 209 -10.00 -6.58 -22.95
C ILE A 209 -10.39 -5.32 -23.72
N ILE A 210 -9.46 -4.76 -24.47
CA ILE A 210 -9.70 -3.53 -25.24
C ILE A 210 -10.74 -3.76 -26.32
N ASN A 211 -10.63 -4.85 -27.07
CA ASN A 211 -11.61 -5.21 -28.10
C ASN A 211 -13.03 -5.35 -27.51
N GLN A 212 -13.16 -5.96 -26.34
CA GLN A 212 -14.45 -6.07 -25.65
C GLN A 212 -14.98 -4.72 -25.19
N ILE A 213 -14.10 -3.83 -24.69
CA ILE A 213 -14.49 -2.47 -24.30
C ILE A 213 -14.96 -1.68 -25.52
N GLU A 214 -14.25 -1.77 -26.65
CA GLU A 214 -14.63 -1.12 -27.91
C GLU A 214 -15.98 -1.60 -28.41
N GLU A 215 -16.23 -2.90 -28.40
CA GLU A 215 -17.48 -3.49 -28.79
C GLU A 215 -18.67 -3.01 -27.94
N CYS A 216 -18.49 -3.03 -26.60
CA CYS A 216 -19.52 -2.55 -25.69
C CYS A 216 -19.75 -1.04 -25.83
N HIS A 217 -18.70 -0.26 -25.95
CA HIS A 217 -18.77 1.20 -26.12
C HIS A 217 -19.49 1.58 -27.42
N ALA A 218 -19.21 0.88 -28.52
CA ALA A 218 -19.88 1.10 -29.80
C ALA A 218 -21.40 0.84 -29.75
N LYS A 219 -21.82 -0.10 -28.90
CA LYS A 219 -23.25 -0.40 -28.60
C LYS A 219 -23.88 0.56 -27.61
N GLY A 220 -23.07 1.46 -27.00
CA GLY A 220 -23.53 2.32 -25.91
C GLY A 220 -23.69 1.62 -24.56
N GLN A 221 -23.25 0.38 -24.44
CA GLN A 221 -23.29 -0.37 -23.18
C GLN A 221 -22.22 0.16 -22.23
N PRO A 222 -22.57 0.55 -21.00
CA PRO A 222 -21.58 0.97 -20.01
C PRO A 222 -20.71 -0.21 -19.59
N VAL A 223 -19.42 0.07 -19.39
CA VAL A 223 -18.41 -0.96 -19.00
C VAL A 223 -17.70 -0.54 -17.74
N LEU A 224 -17.64 -1.45 -16.77
CA LEU A 224 -16.81 -1.33 -15.59
C LEU A 224 -15.67 -2.35 -15.69
N VAL A 225 -14.43 -1.86 -15.67
CA VAL A 225 -13.22 -2.68 -15.75
C VAL A 225 -12.53 -2.71 -14.40
N GLY A 226 -12.54 -3.87 -13.74
CA GLY A 226 -11.83 -4.09 -12.48
C GLY A 226 -10.37 -4.41 -12.70
N THR A 227 -9.48 -3.77 -11.93
CA THR A 227 -8.04 -4.06 -11.91
C THR A 227 -7.56 -4.31 -10.49
N VAL A 228 -6.51 -5.13 -10.36
CA VAL A 228 -5.98 -5.52 -9.04
C VAL A 228 -4.97 -4.51 -8.45
N SER A 229 -4.55 -3.50 -9.23
CA SER A 229 -3.62 -2.46 -8.74
C SER A 229 -3.79 -1.15 -9.49
N VAL A 230 -3.35 -0.06 -8.85
CA VAL A 230 -3.32 1.28 -9.47
C VAL A 230 -2.48 1.29 -10.74
N GLU A 231 -1.31 0.63 -10.72
CA GLU A 231 -0.42 0.54 -11.88
C GLU A 231 -1.09 -0.10 -13.10
N LYS A 232 -1.82 -1.21 -12.89
CA LYS A 232 -2.58 -1.87 -13.97
C LYS A 232 -3.72 -1.00 -14.49
N SER A 233 -4.37 -0.25 -13.63
CA SER A 233 -5.42 0.71 -14.04
C SER A 233 -4.85 1.83 -14.90
N GLU A 234 -3.68 2.35 -14.54
CA GLU A 234 -2.98 3.39 -15.30
C GLU A 234 -2.47 2.87 -16.65
N THR A 235 -1.94 1.64 -16.69
CA THR A 235 -1.51 1.00 -17.94
C THR A 235 -2.67 0.85 -18.91
N LEU A 236 -3.80 0.31 -18.43
CA LEU A 236 -5.00 0.16 -19.25
C LEU A 236 -5.54 1.53 -19.71
N SER A 237 -5.55 2.52 -18.83
CA SER A 237 -5.94 3.88 -19.16
C SER A 237 -5.09 4.48 -20.29
N LYS A 238 -3.77 4.29 -20.26
CA LYS A 238 -2.87 4.75 -21.33
C LYS A 238 -3.23 4.10 -22.67
N ILE A 239 -3.52 2.80 -22.67
CA ILE A 239 -3.87 2.09 -23.90
C ILE A 239 -5.23 2.59 -24.44
N LEU A 240 -6.24 2.74 -23.57
CA LEU A 240 -7.55 3.28 -23.99
C LEU A 240 -7.46 4.70 -24.54
N LYS A 241 -6.62 5.54 -23.95
CA LYS A 241 -6.34 6.89 -24.47
C LYS A 241 -5.71 6.83 -25.86
N SER A 242 -4.75 5.95 -26.11
CA SER A 242 -4.12 5.78 -27.41
C SER A 242 -5.09 5.30 -28.49
N ARG A 243 -6.15 4.57 -28.09
CA ARG A 243 -7.24 4.10 -28.95
C ARG A 243 -8.38 5.14 -29.11
N GLY A 244 -8.28 6.30 -28.47
CA GLY A 244 -9.30 7.34 -28.52
C GLY A 244 -10.58 7.03 -27.73
N ILE A 245 -10.55 6.06 -26.83
CA ILE A 245 -11.70 5.68 -26.00
C ILE A 245 -11.77 6.58 -24.77
N ARG A 246 -12.82 7.39 -24.69
CA ARG A 246 -13.07 8.24 -23.52
C ARG A 246 -13.47 7.37 -22.33
N HIS A 247 -12.81 7.54 -21.19
CA HIS A 247 -13.04 6.77 -19.98
C HIS A 247 -12.71 7.55 -18.72
N ASN A 248 -13.19 7.08 -17.59
CA ASN A 248 -12.84 7.56 -16.26
C ASN A 248 -12.00 6.51 -15.53
N VAL A 249 -11.07 6.96 -14.69
CA VAL A 249 -10.28 6.09 -13.83
C VAL A 249 -10.63 6.39 -12.37
N LEU A 250 -11.08 5.35 -11.67
CA LEU A 250 -11.38 5.39 -10.26
C LEU A 250 -10.28 4.67 -9.50
N ASN A 251 -9.37 5.44 -8.96
CA ASN A 251 -8.33 4.98 -8.06
C ASN A 251 -8.10 6.05 -6.98
N ALA A 252 -7.33 5.72 -5.96
CA ALA A 252 -7.19 6.61 -4.82
C ALA A 252 -6.43 7.91 -5.08
N LYS A 253 -5.78 8.06 -6.21
CA LYS A 253 -5.21 9.35 -6.62
C LYS A 253 -6.32 10.41 -6.83
N TYR A 254 -7.54 9.97 -7.11
CA TYR A 254 -8.69 10.82 -7.41
C TYR A 254 -9.83 10.66 -6.40
N HIS A 255 -9.50 10.33 -5.17
CA HIS A 255 -10.46 10.04 -4.09
C HIS A 255 -11.55 11.11 -3.92
N GLU A 256 -11.22 12.39 -4.11
CA GLU A 256 -12.17 13.49 -3.96
C GLU A 256 -13.30 13.48 -4.99
N LYS A 257 -13.09 12.86 -6.15
CA LYS A 257 -14.07 12.75 -7.24
C LYS A 257 -14.73 11.37 -7.32
N GLU A 258 -14.50 10.50 -6.37
CA GLU A 258 -14.99 9.12 -6.38
C GLU A 258 -16.51 9.06 -6.56
N ALA A 259 -17.26 9.79 -5.76
CA ALA A 259 -18.72 9.80 -5.82
C ALA A 259 -19.27 10.31 -7.16
N GLU A 260 -18.64 11.31 -7.76
CA GLU A 260 -19.02 11.84 -9.08
C GLU A 260 -18.78 10.81 -10.18
N ILE A 261 -17.63 10.12 -10.16
CA ILE A 261 -17.28 9.09 -11.14
C ILE A 261 -18.23 7.90 -11.02
N ILE A 262 -18.52 7.44 -9.81
CA ILE A 262 -19.46 6.34 -9.57
C ILE A 262 -20.86 6.69 -10.09
N ALA A 263 -21.34 7.88 -9.84
CA ALA A 263 -22.65 8.35 -10.31
C ALA A 263 -22.77 8.35 -11.87
N GLN A 264 -21.66 8.44 -12.56
CA GLN A 264 -21.62 8.44 -14.03
C GLN A 264 -21.36 7.05 -14.65
N ALA A 265 -20.88 6.08 -13.86
CA ALA A 265 -20.37 4.79 -14.38
C ALA A 265 -21.42 3.95 -15.13
N GLY A 266 -22.69 4.06 -14.78
CA GLY A 266 -23.80 3.36 -15.44
C GLY A 266 -24.46 4.10 -16.59
N LYS A 267 -23.98 5.28 -16.99
CA LYS A 267 -24.57 6.03 -18.11
C LYS A 267 -24.23 5.41 -19.45
N PHE A 268 -25.07 5.68 -20.45
CA PHE A 268 -24.90 5.20 -21.82
C PHE A 268 -23.49 5.49 -22.35
N GLY A 269 -22.81 4.46 -22.83
CA GLY A 269 -21.47 4.54 -23.39
C GLY A 269 -20.36 4.84 -22.40
N ALA A 270 -20.61 4.87 -21.08
CA ALA A 270 -19.59 5.14 -20.08
C ALA A 270 -18.59 3.97 -19.99
N VAL A 271 -17.30 4.29 -19.90
CA VAL A 271 -16.23 3.34 -19.62
C VAL A 271 -15.51 3.79 -18.35
N THR A 272 -15.48 2.94 -17.35
CA THR A 272 -14.88 3.23 -16.05
C THR A 272 -13.89 2.13 -15.67
N ILE A 273 -12.65 2.52 -15.38
CA ILE A 273 -11.63 1.62 -14.85
C ILE A 273 -11.58 1.83 -13.33
N SER A 274 -11.68 0.76 -12.56
CA SER A 274 -11.60 0.82 -11.10
C SER A 274 -10.63 -0.22 -10.56
N THR A 275 -9.89 0.16 -9.51
CA THR A 275 -9.17 -0.82 -8.69
C THR A 275 -10.11 -1.38 -7.62
N ASN A 276 -9.72 -2.49 -6.98
CA ASN A 276 -10.40 -2.98 -5.81
C ASN A 276 -10.39 -1.90 -4.72
N MET A 277 -11.55 -1.49 -4.31
CA MET A 277 -11.72 -0.42 -3.33
C MET A 277 -12.57 -0.88 -2.15
#